data_bf9527e2f21bea1646d0b622c96799de
#
_entry.id   bf9527e2f21bea1646d0b622c96799de
#
_cell.length_a   1.000
_cell.length_b   1.000
_cell.length_c   1.000
_cell.angle_alpha   90.00
_cell.angle_beta   90.00
_cell.angle_gamma   90.00
#
_symmetry.space_group_name_H-M   'P 1'
#
loop_
_entity.id
_entity.type
_entity.pdbx_description
1 polymer ?
#
loop_
_entity_poly.entity_id
_entity_poly.type
_entity_poly.pdbx_seq_one_letter_code
_entity_poly.pdbx_strand_id
1 'polypeptide(L)'
;MGKTILNKEQTKTYLDNISQYEMGKVTNPIYGSVGGEWLIIGLARYGSLTQAYLDKYVNNLETEVKKKSGILSDKKYTEYARVVLALTAIEQNPADFAGYDLLSPLSELDNVVKTGISGITFALIAFDSGNYDVPDPKKDYKGKKATREKLVYMLIDSQLSDGGWAYMGTKSDVDMTAMVIQALAKYYKEADVKKAVDKGVELLSKRQQKSGAFISNESENCESTAQVITAMAALGIEVSDERFIKDNNTVLDGLLGFYKDGGFKHTHNSYVNQMATEQAMYALTAYYRQLKDENGLYDMKDNNKNIRNNKTVSYKVKNKKTERQTGKKNKKKVIQTEGKTESITTKKEVQDKNKKSKNNRKNKKKINGKSGETTISTEETSENIVRDTTKDNTEKKIAEKSNTGKIFVMFGLFATLLGIGFYLLKKNKKLLSLFLVISVLFSGCGKSTNNKAVGKCTILIECSTIFDNKKDLDKAVEDYVPKDGVILKKQEVDLYKDDSVYDILKRELKKNNILMEAS
;
A
#
# COMPACT_ATOMS: atom_id res chain seq x y z
N MET A 1 -12.54 -2.07 -31.34
CA MET A 1 -11.98 -0.73 -31.05
C MET A 1 -10.56 -0.73 -31.54
N GLY A 2 -10.00 0.40 -31.93
CA GLY A 2 -8.62 0.48 -32.39
C GLY A 2 -7.65 0.53 -31.22
N LYS A 3 -6.40 0.25 -31.54
CA LYS A 3 -5.23 0.32 -30.65
C LYS A 3 -5.13 1.70 -29.95
N THR A 4 -5.35 1.77 -28.64
CA THR A 4 -5.25 3.03 -27.88
C THR A 4 -3.81 3.36 -27.58
N ILE A 5 -3.35 4.49 -28.10
CA ILE A 5 -2.07 5.11 -27.75
C ILE A 5 -2.42 6.55 -27.36
N LEU A 6 -2.38 6.84 -26.06
CA LEU A 6 -2.66 8.19 -25.57
C LEU A 6 -1.43 9.09 -25.83
N ASN A 7 -1.66 10.25 -26.43
CA ASN A 7 -0.66 11.30 -26.47
C ASN A 7 -0.58 12.07 -25.14
N LYS A 8 0.36 13.03 -25.04
CA LYS A 8 0.59 13.83 -23.82
C LYS A 8 -0.68 14.55 -23.34
N GLU A 9 -1.43 15.18 -24.23
CA GLU A 9 -2.63 15.96 -23.88
C GLU A 9 -3.79 15.05 -23.45
N GLN A 10 -3.97 13.93 -24.12
CA GLN A 10 -4.99 12.95 -23.74
C GLN A 10 -4.69 12.33 -22.37
N THR A 11 -3.42 11.94 -22.13
CA THR A 11 -2.98 11.40 -20.83
C THR A 11 -3.16 12.45 -19.73
N LYS A 12 -2.80 13.71 -20.01
CA LYS A 12 -3.00 14.83 -19.10
C LYS A 12 -4.46 15.00 -18.73
N THR A 13 -5.37 14.92 -19.71
CA THR A 13 -6.83 15.03 -19.44
C THR A 13 -7.32 13.97 -18.48
N TYR A 14 -6.89 12.71 -18.63
CA TYR A 14 -7.22 11.65 -17.65
C TYR A 14 -6.66 11.98 -16.27
N LEU A 15 -5.39 12.35 -16.19
CA LEU A 15 -4.73 12.66 -14.92
C LEU A 15 -5.34 13.87 -14.20
N ASP A 16 -5.75 14.91 -14.93
CA ASP A 16 -6.45 16.07 -14.36
C ASP A 16 -7.81 15.64 -13.75
N ASN A 17 -8.58 14.83 -14.48
CA ASN A 17 -9.87 14.30 -14.01
C ASN A 17 -9.71 13.40 -12.78
N ILE A 18 -8.72 12.50 -12.81
CA ILE A 18 -8.42 11.61 -11.67
C ILE A 18 -7.98 12.43 -10.47
N SER A 19 -7.09 13.40 -10.66
CA SER A 19 -6.61 14.26 -9.57
C SER A 19 -7.76 15.03 -8.90
N GLN A 20 -8.68 15.56 -9.71
CA GLN A 20 -9.87 16.26 -9.20
C GLN A 20 -10.79 15.30 -8.44
N TYR A 21 -11.03 14.09 -9.00
CA TYR A 21 -11.84 13.06 -8.37
C TYR A 21 -11.26 12.66 -7.02
N GLU A 22 -9.95 12.31 -6.99
CA GLU A 22 -9.25 11.86 -5.80
C GLU A 22 -9.24 12.92 -4.69
N MET A 23 -8.84 14.15 -4.98
CA MET A 23 -8.84 15.22 -3.98
C MET A 23 -10.26 15.62 -3.52
N GLY A 24 -11.27 15.35 -4.35
CA GLY A 24 -12.69 15.53 -3.97
C GLY A 24 -13.21 14.42 -3.06
N LYS A 25 -12.74 13.19 -3.22
CA LYS A 25 -13.13 12.01 -2.41
C LYS A 25 -12.34 11.93 -1.12
N VAL A 26 -11.03 12.04 -1.20
CA VAL A 26 -10.12 12.02 -0.05
C VAL A 26 -9.82 13.45 0.37
N THR A 27 -10.73 14.09 1.07
CA THR A 27 -10.57 15.50 1.49
C THR A 27 -9.56 15.68 2.63
N ASN A 28 -9.18 14.61 3.30
CA ASN A 28 -8.21 14.57 4.39
C ASN A 28 -7.28 13.36 4.22
N PRO A 29 -6.19 13.47 3.43
CA PRO A 29 -5.25 12.38 3.23
C PRO A 29 -4.55 11.99 4.53
N ILE A 30 -4.43 10.70 4.78
CA ILE A 30 -3.94 10.15 6.05
C ILE A 30 -2.70 9.26 5.84
N TYR A 31 -2.06 8.86 6.95
CA TYR A 31 -1.12 7.75 6.92
C TYR A 31 -1.87 6.44 6.60
N GLY A 32 -1.51 5.78 5.50
CA GLY A 32 -2.12 4.53 5.08
C GLY A 32 -1.95 4.26 3.59
N SER A 33 -2.16 2.99 3.17
CA SER A 33 -1.99 2.62 1.76
C SER A 33 -3.12 3.16 0.87
N VAL A 34 -4.32 3.31 1.38
CA VAL A 34 -5.47 3.87 0.65
C VAL A 34 -5.84 5.21 1.25
N GLY A 35 -6.02 6.22 0.44
CA GLY A 35 -6.24 7.61 0.87
C GLY A 35 -5.01 8.28 1.48
N GLY A 36 -3.83 7.69 1.30
CA GLY A 36 -2.58 8.13 1.90
C GLY A 36 -1.41 8.15 0.93
N GLU A 37 -0.35 7.38 1.23
CA GLU A 37 0.95 7.53 0.57
C GLU A 37 0.90 7.31 -0.94
N TRP A 38 0.16 6.30 -1.46
CA TRP A 38 0.09 6.04 -2.89
C TRP A 38 -0.60 7.18 -3.65
N LEU A 39 -1.66 7.74 -3.07
CA LEU A 39 -2.33 8.93 -3.60
C LEU A 39 -1.37 10.13 -3.64
N ILE A 40 -0.66 10.38 -2.55
CA ILE A 40 0.31 11.49 -2.47
C ILE A 40 1.43 11.33 -3.51
N ILE A 41 1.97 10.12 -3.67
CA ILE A 41 2.99 9.84 -4.70
C ILE A 41 2.44 10.15 -6.10
N GLY A 42 1.24 9.66 -6.43
CA GLY A 42 0.60 9.93 -7.72
C GLY A 42 0.41 11.41 -7.99
N LEU A 43 -0.22 12.13 -7.04
CA LEU A 43 -0.48 13.57 -7.16
C LEU A 43 0.81 14.40 -7.25
N ALA A 44 1.82 14.09 -6.41
CA ALA A 44 3.09 14.81 -6.39
C ALA A 44 3.88 14.59 -7.70
N ARG A 45 4.01 13.33 -8.14
CA ARG A 45 4.76 12.99 -9.34
C ARG A 45 4.09 13.46 -10.64
N TYR A 46 2.78 13.60 -10.65
CA TYR A 46 2.05 14.26 -11.73
C TYR A 46 2.17 15.78 -11.66
N GLY A 47 2.28 16.37 -10.47
CA GLY A 47 2.35 17.81 -10.25
C GLY A 47 0.98 18.48 -10.06
N SER A 48 -0.04 17.73 -9.60
CA SER A 48 -1.37 18.26 -9.26
C SER A 48 -1.57 18.51 -7.77
N LEU A 49 -0.59 18.14 -6.93
CA LEU A 49 -0.66 18.32 -5.48
C LEU A 49 -0.68 19.81 -5.11
N THR A 50 -1.75 20.24 -4.42
CA THR A 50 -1.85 21.62 -3.91
C THR A 50 -1.18 21.74 -2.53
N GLN A 51 -0.69 22.94 -2.19
CA GLN A 51 -0.05 23.16 -0.87
C GLN A 51 -0.99 22.85 0.29
N ALA A 52 -2.24 23.28 0.21
CA ALA A 52 -3.21 23.02 1.28
C ALA A 52 -3.51 21.52 1.47
N TYR A 53 -3.45 20.74 0.40
CA TYR A 53 -3.63 19.29 0.46
C TYR A 53 -2.37 18.61 1.02
N LEU A 54 -1.20 19.06 0.60
CA LEU A 54 0.10 18.62 1.11
C LEU A 54 0.22 18.87 2.62
N ASP A 55 -0.15 20.08 3.08
CA ASP A 55 -0.08 20.45 4.50
C ASP A 55 -0.95 19.53 5.36
N LYS A 56 -2.15 19.17 4.88
CA LYS A 56 -3.01 18.19 5.59
C LYS A 56 -2.33 16.84 5.73
N TYR A 57 -1.78 16.30 4.63
CA TYR A 57 -1.10 15.02 4.67
C TYR A 57 0.11 15.04 5.60
N VAL A 58 0.97 16.06 5.47
CA VAL A 58 2.17 16.19 6.30
C VAL A 58 1.80 16.26 7.78
N ASN A 59 0.81 17.07 8.16
CA ASN A 59 0.35 17.19 9.54
C ASN A 59 -0.21 15.88 10.09
N ASN A 60 -1.00 15.14 9.27
CA ASN A 60 -1.55 13.85 9.65
C ASN A 60 -0.45 12.80 9.81
N LEU A 61 0.47 12.72 8.85
CA LEU A 61 1.61 11.81 8.92
C LEU A 61 2.52 12.13 10.12
N GLU A 62 2.85 13.40 10.34
CA GLU A 62 3.67 13.85 11.49
C GLU A 62 3.03 13.45 12.82
N THR A 63 1.71 13.66 12.94
CA THR A 63 0.94 13.25 14.11
C THR A 63 1.04 11.74 14.36
N GLU A 64 0.87 10.93 13.31
CA GLU A 64 0.91 9.49 13.44
C GLU A 64 2.33 8.97 13.72
N VAL A 65 3.36 9.55 13.08
CA VAL A 65 4.77 9.22 13.35
C VAL A 65 5.15 9.53 14.80
N LYS A 66 4.77 10.69 15.32
CA LYS A 66 5.00 11.07 16.73
C LYS A 66 4.27 10.14 17.69
N LYS A 67 3.00 9.85 17.43
CA LYS A 67 2.17 8.93 18.22
C LYS A 67 2.78 7.52 18.30
N LYS A 68 3.38 7.05 17.21
CA LYS A 68 4.08 5.77 17.12
C LYS A 68 5.55 5.82 17.55
N SER A 69 6.05 6.97 18.00
CA SER A 69 7.47 7.18 18.36
C SER A 69 8.42 6.72 17.24
N GLY A 70 8.06 6.97 15.98
CA GLY A 70 8.82 6.58 14.80
C GLY A 70 8.77 5.10 14.45
N ILE A 71 8.00 4.27 15.18
CA ILE A 71 7.86 2.84 14.90
C ILE A 71 6.58 2.63 14.07
N LEU A 72 6.71 2.70 12.73
CA LEU A 72 5.56 2.55 11.85
C LEU A 72 4.97 1.14 11.90
N SER A 73 5.82 0.12 11.93
CA SER A 73 5.45 -1.28 12.09
C SER A 73 6.63 -2.10 12.62
N ASP A 74 6.34 -3.12 13.41
CA ASP A 74 7.29 -4.15 13.87
C ASP A 74 7.32 -5.41 12.99
N LYS A 75 6.40 -5.50 12.03
CA LYS A 75 6.21 -6.66 11.16
C LYS A 75 6.22 -6.33 9.68
N LYS A 76 5.57 -5.23 9.27
CA LYS A 76 5.38 -4.83 7.87
C LYS A 76 6.35 -3.69 7.51
N TYR A 77 7.57 -4.02 7.12
CA TYR A 77 8.59 -3.02 6.76
C TYR A 77 8.28 -2.30 5.43
N THR A 78 7.33 -2.83 4.65
CA THR A 78 6.72 -2.10 3.52
C THR A 78 6.03 -0.80 3.93
N GLU A 79 5.57 -0.67 5.20
CA GLU A 79 5.03 0.59 5.73
C GLU A 79 6.09 1.70 5.72
N TYR A 80 7.33 1.39 6.16
CA TYR A 80 8.43 2.35 6.10
C TYR A 80 8.77 2.71 4.65
N ALA A 81 8.86 1.72 3.76
CA ALA A 81 9.18 1.94 2.36
C ALA A 81 8.15 2.87 1.69
N ARG A 82 6.86 2.64 1.91
CA ARG A 82 5.78 3.46 1.37
C ARG A 82 5.85 4.90 1.88
N VAL A 83 6.07 5.11 3.19
CA VAL A 83 6.23 6.45 3.76
C VAL A 83 7.49 7.13 3.24
N VAL A 84 8.63 6.42 3.12
CA VAL A 84 9.85 6.96 2.52
C VAL A 84 9.59 7.44 1.10
N LEU A 85 8.88 6.66 0.28
CA LEU A 85 8.52 7.03 -1.08
C LEU A 85 7.65 8.29 -1.13
N ALA A 86 6.62 8.38 -0.27
CA ALA A 86 5.76 9.55 -0.20
C ALA A 86 6.52 10.80 0.26
N LEU A 87 7.36 10.68 1.30
CA LEU A 87 8.20 11.79 1.77
C LEU A 87 9.18 12.24 0.69
N THR A 88 9.79 11.31 -0.03
CA THR A 88 10.67 11.63 -1.16
C THR A 88 9.91 12.35 -2.27
N ALA A 89 8.69 11.90 -2.58
CA ALA A 89 7.87 12.52 -3.63
C ALA A 89 7.47 13.97 -3.31
N ILE A 90 7.35 14.31 -2.02
CA ILE A 90 7.01 15.67 -1.54
C ILE A 90 8.22 16.44 -1.00
N GLU A 91 9.46 16.01 -1.32
CA GLU A 91 10.72 16.67 -0.95
C GLU A 91 10.95 16.79 0.57
N GLN A 92 10.37 15.89 1.36
CA GLN A 92 10.65 15.77 2.79
C GLN A 92 11.79 14.77 3.01
N ASN A 93 12.57 14.98 4.10
CA ASN A 93 13.67 14.10 4.43
C ASN A 93 13.21 12.88 5.25
N PRO A 94 13.19 11.65 4.71
CA PRO A 94 12.76 10.47 5.46
C PRO A 94 13.75 10.05 6.56
N ALA A 95 15.00 10.52 6.52
CA ALA A 95 15.99 10.24 7.56
C ALA A 95 15.85 11.19 8.79
N ASP A 96 15.01 12.22 8.68
CA ASP A 96 14.69 13.15 9.78
C ASP A 96 13.30 13.76 9.54
N PHE A 97 12.26 12.94 9.72
CA PHE A 97 10.88 13.39 9.63
C PHE A 97 10.22 13.36 11.01
N ALA A 98 9.67 14.49 11.44
CA ALA A 98 9.07 14.66 12.77
C ALA A 98 10.03 14.31 13.95
N GLY A 99 11.34 14.35 13.72
CA GLY A 99 12.39 13.98 14.68
C GLY A 99 12.75 12.49 14.71
N TYR A 100 12.29 11.72 13.73
CA TYR A 100 12.55 10.28 13.61
C TYR A 100 13.20 9.94 12.27
N ASP A 101 14.12 8.96 12.31
CA ASP A 101 14.69 8.34 11.13
C ASP A 101 13.78 7.18 10.68
N LEU A 102 13.08 7.38 9.56
CA LEU A 102 12.19 6.39 8.95
C LEU A 102 12.88 5.60 7.83
N LEU A 103 14.11 5.97 7.46
CA LEU A 103 14.89 5.31 6.42
C LEU A 103 15.72 4.16 6.99
N SER A 104 16.36 4.33 8.15
CA SER A 104 17.25 3.32 8.74
C SER A 104 16.58 1.97 9.03
N PRO A 105 15.29 1.85 9.38
CA PRO A 105 14.65 0.55 9.54
C PRO A 105 14.72 -0.33 8.28
N LEU A 106 14.74 0.27 7.08
CA LEU A 106 14.86 -0.47 5.83
C LEU A 106 16.25 -1.09 5.62
N SER A 107 17.27 -0.69 6.39
CA SER A 107 18.58 -1.31 6.39
C SER A 107 18.68 -2.58 7.24
N GLU A 108 17.65 -2.89 8.02
CA GLU A 108 17.55 -4.07 8.86
C GLU A 108 17.05 -5.29 8.05
N LEU A 109 17.95 -5.99 7.36
CA LEU A 109 17.59 -7.01 6.37
C LEU A 109 16.64 -8.08 6.92
N ASP A 110 16.92 -8.61 8.14
CA ASP A 110 16.10 -9.69 8.71
C ASP A 110 14.67 -9.23 9.04
N ASN A 111 14.46 -7.93 9.16
CA ASN A 111 13.15 -7.31 9.34
C ASN A 111 12.46 -7.04 8.00
N VAL A 112 13.21 -6.56 7.02
CA VAL A 112 12.70 -6.31 5.66
C VAL A 112 12.14 -7.60 5.05
N VAL A 113 12.83 -8.73 5.22
CA VAL A 113 12.39 -10.02 4.66
C VAL A 113 11.17 -10.64 5.36
N LYS A 114 10.71 -10.10 6.50
CA LYS A 114 9.49 -10.59 7.18
C LYS A 114 8.23 -10.47 6.31
N THR A 115 8.20 -9.51 5.41
CA THR A 115 7.12 -9.35 4.42
C THR A 115 7.42 -10.04 3.09
N GLY A 116 8.34 -11.01 3.10
CA GLY A 116 8.72 -11.76 1.91
C GLY A 116 9.34 -10.87 0.84
N ILE A 117 9.10 -11.24 -0.41
CA ILE A 117 9.67 -10.55 -1.57
C ILE A 117 9.20 -9.10 -1.70
N SER A 118 7.97 -8.77 -1.26
CA SER A 118 7.47 -7.39 -1.29
C SER A 118 8.30 -6.45 -0.42
N GLY A 119 8.74 -6.92 0.76
CA GLY A 119 9.63 -6.14 1.63
C GLY A 119 10.95 -5.80 0.95
N ILE A 120 11.58 -6.79 0.31
CA ILE A 120 12.83 -6.64 -0.43
C ILE A 120 12.66 -5.65 -1.58
N THR A 121 11.58 -5.82 -2.36
CA THR A 121 11.23 -5.00 -3.52
C THR A 121 11.08 -3.53 -3.14
N PHE A 122 10.22 -3.25 -2.16
CA PHE A 122 9.94 -1.87 -1.77
C PHE A 122 11.06 -1.21 -0.98
N ALA A 123 11.88 -1.96 -0.23
CA ALA A 123 13.08 -1.41 0.38
C ALA A 123 14.09 -0.93 -0.68
N LEU A 124 14.29 -1.72 -1.75
CA LEU A 124 15.15 -1.33 -2.87
C LEU A 124 14.63 -0.09 -3.59
N ILE A 125 13.33 -0.05 -3.93
CA ILE A 125 12.70 1.12 -4.56
C ILE A 125 12.84 2.35 -3.66
N ALA A 126 12.62 2.21 -2.35
CA ALA A 126 12.71 3.31 -1.39
C ALA A 126 14.13 3.90 -1.33
N PHE A 127 15.18 3.07 -1.23
CA PHE A 127 16.56 3.56 -1.27
C PHE A 127 16.91 4.22 -2.59
N ASP A 128 16.36 3.72 -3.69
CA ASP A 128 16.67 4.22 -5.03
C ASP A 128 15.91 5.49 -5.38
N SER A 129 14.76 5.73 -4.77
CA SER A 129 13.87 6.85 -5.10
C SER A 129 14.55 8.21 -4.97
N GLY A 130 15.23 8.45 -3.87
CA GLY A 130 16.04 9.65 -3.61
C GLY A 130 17.56 9.42 -3.78
N ASN A 131 17.95 8.24 -4.28
CA ASN A 131 19.35 7.81 -4.31
C ASN A 131 20.02 7.86 -2.91
N TYR A 132 19.30 7.46 -1.87
CA TYR A 132 19.79 7.48 -0.50
C TYR A 132 20.92 6.48 -0.30
N ASP A 133 21.96 6.85 0.43
CA ASP A 133 22.89 5.87 0.98
C ASP A 133 22.15 4.93 1.92
N VAL A 134 22.43 3.63 1.84
CA VAL A 134 21.83 2.66 2.77
C VAL A 134 22.43 2.90 4.16
N PRO A 135 21.65 3.43 5.11
CA PRO A 135 22.16 3.80 6.42
C PRO A 135 22.61 2.57 7.22
N ASP A 136 23.34 2.80 8.31
CA ASP A 136 23.60 1.71 9.25
C ASP A 136 22.31 1.40 10.02
N PRO A 137 22.05 0.11 10.31
CA PRO A 137 20.94 -0.30 11.16
C PRO A 137 21.03 0.34 12.55
N LYS A 138 19.94 0.33 13.30
CA LYS A 138 19.93 0.77 14.69
C LYS A 138 20.99 0.00 15.51
N LYS A 139 21.61 0.65 16.48
CA LYS A 139 22.73 0.09 17.28
C LYS A 139 22.38 -1.20 18.03
N ASP A 140 21.13 -1.37 18.41
CA ASP A 140 20.58 -2.54 19.09
C ASP A 140 20.20 -3.68 18.14
N TYR A 141 20.13 -3.43 16.83
CA TYR A 141 19.91 -4.45 15.82
C TYR A 141 21.14 -5.35 15.69
N LYS A 142 20.91 -6.68 15.77
CA LYS A 142 21.98 -7.69 15.72
C LYS A 142 21.95 -8.52 14.44
N GLY A 143 21.02 -8.24 13.54
CA GLY A 143 20.85 -8.95 12.27
C GLY A 143 21.77 -8.43 11.16
N LYS A 144 21.49 -8.89 9.95
CA LYS A 144 22.27 -8.54 8.75
C LYS A 144 21.85 -7.17 8.21
N LYS A 145 22.83 -6.34 7.81
CA LYS A 145 22.57 -5.09 7.09
C LYS A 145 22.11 -5.42 5.65
N ALA A 146 21.04 -4.73 5.20
CA ALA A 146 20.66 -4.68 3.80
C ALA A 146 21.69 -3.85 3.03
N THR A 147 21.97 -4.24 1.79
CA THR A 147 22.66 -3.44 0.79
C THR A 147 21.92 -3.58 -0.53
N ARG A 148 22.11 -2.63 -1.46
CA ARG A 148 21.47 -2.72 -2.79
C ARG A 148 21.83 -4.03 -3.49
N GLU A 149 23.09 -4.42 -3.46
CA GLU A 149 23.59 -5.65 -4.09
C GLU A 149 22.88 -6.89 -3.51
N LYS A 150 22.71 -6.94 -2.18
CA LYS A 150 21.98 -8.04 -1.54
C LYS A 150 20.50 -8.05 -1.93
N LEU A 151 19.84 -6.90 -1.93
CA LEU A 151 18.43 -6.81 -2.28
C LEU A 151 18.22 -7.23 -3.75
N VAL A 152 19.05 -6.73 -4.68
CA VAL A 152 19.03 -7.13 -6.09
C VAL A 152 19.27 -8.62 -6.24
N TYR A 153 20.31 -9.16 -5.60
CA TYR A 153 20.63 -10.59 -5.64
C TYR A 153 19.44 -11.43 -5.15
N MET A 154 18.84 -11.07 -4.02
CA MET A 154 17.70 -11.79 -3.46
C MET A 154 16.46 -11.76 -4.37
N LEU A 155 16.23 -10.65 -5.08
CA LEU A 155 15.16 -10.57 -6.07
C LEU A 155 15.42 -11.50 -7.26
N ILE A 156 16.65 -11.55 -7.77
CA ILE A 156 17.02 -12.46 -8.87
C ILE A 156 16.91 -13.92 -8.42
N ASP A 157 17.46 -14.24 -7.24
CA ASP A 157 17.48 -15.60 -6.67
C ASP A 157 16.08 -16.16 -6.39
N SER A 158 15.12 -15.27 -6.11
CA SER A 158 13.71 -15.62 -5.87
C SER A 158 12.86 -15.78 -7.13
N GLN A 159 13.44 -15.59 -8.34
CA GLN A 159 12.72 -15.77 -9.59
C GLN A 159 12.28 -17.23 -9.77
N LEU A 160 11.01 -17.42 -10.08
CA LEU A 160 10.43 -18.74 -10.29
C LEU A 160 10.79 -19.29 -11.69
N SER A 161 10.62 -20.60 -11.86
CA SER A 161 10.97 -21.30 -13.11
C SER A 161 10.21 -20.82 -14.33
N ASP A 162 9.03 -20.21 -14.14
CA ASP A 162 8.23 -19.61 -15.22
C ASP A 162 8.69 -18.19 -15.61
N GLY A 163 9.70 -17.66 -14.91
CA GLY A 163 10.29 -16.35 -15.18
C GLY A 163 9.66 -15.19 -14.40
N GLY A 164 8.65 -15.44 -13.57
CA GLY A 164 8.02 -14.42 -12.73
C GLY A 164 8.39 -14.53 -11.26
N TRP A 165 7.68 -13.75 -10.45
CA TRP A 165 7.79 -13.73 -8.99
C TRP A 165 6.41 -13.89 -8.36
N ALA A 166 6.38 -14.41 -7.14
CA ALA A 166 5.16 -14.63 -6.37
C ALA A 166 5.19 -13.85 -5.06
N TYR A 167 4.05 -13.28 -4.70
CA TYR A 167 3.87 -12.71 -3.36
C TYR A 167 4.00 -13.79 -2.29
N MET A 168 3.39 -14.97 -2.54
CA MET A 168 3.50 -16.17 -1.70
C MET A 168 3.46 -17.43 -2.56
N GLY A 169 4.13 -18.50 -2.09
CA GLY A 169 4.10 -19.81 -2.72
C GLY A 169 5.03 -19.93 -3.93
N THR A 170 4.68 -20.82 -4.86
CA THR A 170 5.52 -21.21 -6.00
C THR A 170 4.92 -20.89 -7.37
N LYS A 171 3.79 -20.20 -7.40
CA LYS A 171 3.14 -19.74 -8.64
C LYS A 171 3.30 -18.23 -8.72
N SER A 172 3.97 -17.77 -9.76
CA SER A 172 4.14 -16.33 -9.97
C SER A 172 2.81 -15.61 -10.18
N ASP A 173 2.71 -14.39 -9.71
CA ASP A 173 1.57 -13.50 -9.96
C ASP A 173 2.00 -12.27 -10.77
N VAL A 174 1.03 -11.60 -11.38
CA VAL A 174 1.26 -10.44 -12.24
C VAL A 174 1.80 -9.27 -11.43
N ASP A 175 1.19 -9.00 -10.28
CA ASP A 175 1.49 -7.82 -9.47
C ASP A 175 2.91 -7.88 -8.96
N MET A 176 3.29 -9.00 -8.30
CA MET A 176 4.63 -9.15 -7.75
C MET A 176 5.68 -9.18 -8.86
N THR A 177 5.38 -9.82 -10.00
CA THR A 177 6.30 -9.82 -11.16
C THR A 177 6.53 -8.39 -11.65
N ALA A 178 5.47 -7.59 -11.81
CA ALA A 178 5.58 -6.20 -12.25
C ALA A 178 6.32 -5.33 -11.22
N MET A 179 6.03 -5.48 -9.93
CA MET A 179 6.68 -4.71 -8.86
C MET A 179 8.18 -5.03 -8.76
N VAL A 180 8.59 -6.29 -8.89
CA VAL A 180 10.02 -6.66 -8.91
C VAL A 180 10.72 -6.09 -10.13
N ILE A 181 10.07 -6.10 -11.30
CA ILE A 181 10.62 -5.47 -12.52
C ILE A 181 10.83 -3.96 -12.28
N GLN A 182 9.88 -3.27 -11.63
CA GLN A 182 10.04 -1.84 -11.27
C GLN A 182 11.27 -1.60 -10.41
N ALA A 183 11.50 -2.46 -9.40
CA ALA A 183 12.67 -2.36 -8.52
C ALA A 183 13.99 -2.63 -9.26
N LEU A 184 13.99 -3.59 -10.20
CA LEU A 184 15.18 -4.00 -10.95
C LEU A 184 15.47 -3.11 -12.17
N ALA A 185 14.55 -2.25 -12.60
CA ALA A 185 14.68 -1.43 -13.80
C ALA A 185 15.96 -0.55 -13.80
N LYS A 186 16.32 0.00 -12.64
CA LYS A 186 17.54 0.81 -12.47
C LYS A 186 18.83 0.00 -12.75
N TYR A 187 18.78 -1.30 -12.55
CA TYR A 187 19.90 -2.25 -12.68
C TYR A 187 19.86 -3.03 -13.99
N TYR A 188 18.96 -2.69 -14.91
CA TYR A 188 18.71 -3.44 -16.16
C TYR A 188 19.93 -3.59 -17.07
N LYS A 189 20.97 -2.77 -16.89
CA LYS A 189 22.24 -2.87 -17.64
C LYS A 189 23.12 -4.03 -17.16
N GLU A 190 22.90 -4.56 -15.98
CA GLU A 190 23.62 -5.71 -15.43
C GLU A 190 23.11 -7.01 -16.06
N ALA A 191 24.00 -7.87 -16.54
CA ALA A 191 23.65 -9.04 -17.35
C ALA A 191 22.65 -9.99 -16.69
N ASP A 192 22.83 -10.29 -15.39
CA ASP A 192 21.96 -11.20 -14.65
C ASP A 192 20.59 -10.55 -14.36
N VAL A 193 20.58 -9.25 -14.04
CA VAL A 193 19.34 -8.47 -13.87
C VAL A 193 18.56 -8.43 -15.19
N LYS A 194 19.26 -8.10 -16.29
CA LYS A 194 18.64 -8.08 -17.62
C LYS A 194 17.98 -9.40 -17.96
N LYS A 195 18.70 -10.50 -17.76
CA LYS A 195 18.18 -11.86 -18.03
C LYS A 195 16.95 -12.19 -17.19
N ALA A 196 16.93 -11.82 -15.91
CA ALA A 196 15.79 -12.03 -15.03
C ALA A 196 14.59 -11.15 -15.44
N VAL A 197 14.82 -9.87 -15.67
CA VAL A 197 13.79 -8.91 -16.08
C VAL A 197 13.17 -9.29 -17.43
N ASP A 198 13.99 -9.65 -18.43
CA ASP A 198 13.50 -10.07 -19.75
C ASP A 198 12.55 -11.25 -19.67
N LYS A 199 12.83 -12.27 -18.82
CA LYS A 199 11.92 -13.40 -18.58
C LYS A 199 10.61 -12.94 -17.92
N GLY A 200 10.68 -12.03 -16.95
CA GLY A 200 9.49 -11.47 -16.31
C GLY A 200 8.63 -10.69 -17.31
N VAL A 201 9.23 -9.88 -18.16
CA VAL A 201 8.54 -9.14 -19.24
C VAL A 201 7.89 -10.10 -20.22
N GLU A 202 8.58 -11.16 -20.64
CA GLU A 202 8.03 -12.19 -21.51
C GLU A 202 6.83 -12.89 -20.86
N LEU A 203 6.91 -13.22 -19.57
CA LEU A 203 5.80 -13.81 -18.83
C LEU A 203 4.60 -12.86 -18.76
N LEU A 204 4.81 -11.58 -18.45
CA LEU A 204 3.73 -10.59 -18.41
C LEU A 204 3.07 -10.47 -19.78
N SER A 205 3.85 -10.39 -20.86
CA SER A 205 3.33 -10.36 -22.23
C SER A 205 2.44 -11.58 -22.52
N LYS A 206 2.82 -12.79 -22.10
CA LYS A 206 2.03 -14.02 -22.28
C LYS A 206 0.75 -14.03 -21.45
N ARG A 207 0.71 -13.33 -20.32
CA ARG A 207 -0.45 -13.28 -19.41
C ARG A 207 -1.44 -12.19 -19.73
N GLN A 208 -1.08 -11.25 -20.60
CA GLN A 208 -1.99 -10.20 -21.04
C GLN A 208 -3.20 -10.81 -21.74
N GLN A 209 -4.39 -10.33 -21.36
CA GLN A 209 -5.65 -10.78 -21.91
C GLN A 209 -5.97 -10.07 -23.23
N LYS A 210 -6.94 -10.58 -23.98
CA LYS A 210 -7.40 -9.98 -25.24
C LYS A 210 -7.93 -8.55 -25.08
N SER A 211 -8.47 -8.21 -23.91
CA SER A 211 -8.87 -6.86 -23.54
C SER A 211 -7.71 -5.87 -23.40
N GLY A 212 -6.48 -6.36 -23.32
CA GLY A 212 -5.29 -5.60 -22.92
C GLY A 212 -5.01 -5.62 -21.42
N ALA A 213 -5.97 -6.02 -20.58
CA ALA A 213 -5.84 -6.07 -19.12
C ALA A 213 -5.10 -7.33 -18.63
N PHE A 214 -4.97 -7.45 -17.31
CA PHE A 214 -4.34 -8.58 -16.63
C PHE A 214 -5.26 -9.19 -15.58
N ILE A 215 -5.11 -10.49 -15.37
CA ILE A 215 -5.86 -11.26 -14.38
C ILE A 215 -5.03 -11.44 -13.11
N SER A 216 -5.62 -11.10 -11.98
CA SER A 216 -5.23 -11.54 -10.64
C SER A 216 -6.49 -11.98 -9.89
N ASN A 217 -6.36 -12.99 -9.01
CA ASN A 217 -7.51 -13.51 -8.27
C ASN A 217 -8.74 -13.85 -9.15
N GLU A 218 -8.48 -14.51 -10.30
CA GLU A 218 -9.50 -15.05 -11.22
C GLU A 218 -10.26 -14.02 -12.08
N SER A 219 -9.97 -12.72 -11.97
CA SER A 219 -10.60 -11.69 -12.78
C SER A 219 -9.61 -10.67 -13.31
N GLU A 220 -9.93 -10.10 -14.48
CA GLU A 220 -9.25 -8.90 -14.95
C GLU A 220 -9.49 -7.77 -13.94
N ASN A 221 -8.44 -7.10 -13.55
CA ASN A 221 -8.53 -6.00 -12.61
C ASN A 221 -7.60 -4.83 -12.95
N CYS A 222 -7.99 -3.68 -12.44
CA CYS A 222 -7.32 -2.41 -12.67
C CYS A 222 -5.91 -2.40 -12.10
N GLU A 223 -5.74 -2.89 -10.87
CA GLU A 223 -4.50 -2.79 -10.10
C GLU A 223 -3.38 -3.57 -10.77
N SER A 224 -3.62 -4.83 -11.16
CA SER A 224 -2.63 -5.64 -11.88
C SER A 224 -2.24 -5.01 -13.21
N THR A 225 -3.22 -4.44 -13.91
CA THR A 225 -2.97 -3.74 -15.19
C THR A 225 -2.13 -2.48 -14.97
N ALA A 226 -2.41 -1.73 -13.90
CA ALA A 226 -1.66 -0.55 -13.50
C ALA A 226 -0.20 -0.88 -13.13
N GLN A 227 0.02 -2.00 -12.40
CA GLN A 227 1.39 -2.44 -12.07
C GLN A 227 2.21 -2.74 -13.32
N VAL A 228 1.61 -3.39 -14.32
CA VAL A 228 2.31 -3.69 -15.58
C VAL A 228 2.66 -2.42 -16.35
N ILE A 229 1.75 -1.45 -16.46
CA ILE A 229 2.04 -0.15 -17.09
C ILE A 229 3.20 0.53 -16.38
N THR A 230 3.21 0.53 -15.04
CA THR A 230 4.28 1.13 -14.25
C THR A 230 5.63 0.43 -14.49
N ALA A 231 5.63 -0.91 -14.62
CA ALA A 231 6.84 -1.67 -14.95
C ALA A 231 7.35 -1.39 -16.38
N MET A 232 6.43 -1.31 -17.35
CA MET A 232 6.78 -0.95 -18.73
C MET A 232 7.42 0.44 -18.78
N ALA A 233 6.80 1.44 -18.14
CA ALA A 233 7.33 2.80 -18.07
C ALA A 233 8.70 2.86 -17.38
N ALA A 234 8.91 2.07 -16.31
CA ALA A 234 10.20 2.01 -15.61
C ALA A 234 11.34 1.45 -16.50
N LEU A 235 11.00 0.56 -17.44
CA LEU A 235 11.95 -0.02 -18.41
C LEU A 235 12.06 0.78 -19.72
N GLY A 236 11.25 1.82 -19.92
CA GLY A 236 11.15 2.55 -21.19
C GLY A 236 10.45 1.74 -22.29
N ILE A 237 9.68 0.71 -21.96
CA ILE A 237 8.90 -0.07 -22.92
C ILE A 237 7.66 0.74 -23.32
N GLU A 238 7.51 0.99 -24.62
CA GLU A 238 6.37 1.72 -25.17
C GLU A 238 5.08 0.91 -25.08
N VAL A 239 3.94 1.56 -24.84
CA VAL A 239 2.63 0.89 -24.85
C VAL A 239 2.25 0.33 -26.22
N SER A 240 2.94 0.76 -27.29
CA SER A 240 2.84 0.26 -28.64
C SER A 240 3.71 -0.96 -28.92
N ASP A 241 4.50 -1.43 -27.97
CA ASP A 241 5.35 -2.61 -28.11
C ASP A 241 4.47 -3.84 -28.48
N GLU A 242 4.79 -4.50 -29.59
CA GLU A 242 4.00 -5.59 -30.15
C GLU A 242 3.80 -6.76 -29.19
N ARG A 243 4.74 -6.96 -28.26
CA ARG A 243 4.61 -7.99 -27.21
C ARG A 243 3.39 -7.75 -26.33
N PHE A 244 3.00 -6.47 -26.13
CA PHE A 244 1.88 -6.06 -25.27
C PHE A 244 0.65 -5.59 -26.05
N ILE A 245 0.48 -6.11 -27.28
CA ILE A 245 -0.72 -5.92 -28.07
C ILE A 245 -1.41 -7.27 -28.23
N LYS A 246 -2.65 -7.38 -27.72
CA LYS A 246 -3.47 -8.59 -27.80
C LYS A 246 -4.81 -8.24 -28.42
N ASP A 247 -5.18 -8.97 -29.46
CA ASP A 247 -6.45 -8.75 -30.15
C ASP A 247 -6.69 -7.27 -30.52
N ASN A 248 -5.60 -6.57 -30.94
CA ASN A 248 -5.56 -5.13 -31.25
C ASN A 248 -5.79 -4.20 -30.06
N ASN A 249 -5.68 -4.69 -28.81
CA ASN A 249 -5.75 -3.87 -27.59
C ASN A 249 -4.36 -3.76 -26.96
N THR A 250 -4.01 -2.56 -26.51
CA THR A 250 -2.82 -2.25 -25.72
C THR A 250 -3.09 -2.45 -24.23
N VAL A 251 -2.06 -2.30 -23.40
CA VAL A 251 -2.23 -2.29 -21.93
C VAL A 251 -3.07 -1.08 -21.48
N LEU A 252 -3.02 0.04 -22.22
CA LEU A 252 -3.87 1.21 -21.94
C LEU A 252 -5.34 0.94 -22.23
N ASP A 253 -5.67 0.21 -23.29
CA ASP A 253 -7.06 -0.24 -23.54
C ASP A 253 -7.56 -1.06 -22.35
N GLY A 254 -6.72 -1.98 -21.85
CA GLY A 254 -7.01 -2.77 -20.66
C GLY A 254 -7.29 -1.91 -19.43
N LEU A 255 -6.41 -0.92 -19.14
CA LEU A 255 -6.58 -0.04 -17.99
C LEU A 255 -7.82 0.85 -18.13
N LEU A 256 -7.99 1.50 -19.28
CA LEU A 256 -9.10 2.42 -19.52
C LEU A 256 -10.47 1.73 -19.55
N GLY A 257 -10.51 0.41 -19.76
CA GLY A 257 -11.73 -0.39 -19.61
C GLY A 257 -12.33 -0.34 -18.19
N PHE A 258 -11.54 0.02 -17.18
CA PHE A 258 -12.00 0.19 -15.80
C PHE A 258 -12.36 1.65 -15.46
N TYR A 259 -12.04 2.62 -16.32
CA TYR A 259 -12.30 4.04 -16.08
C TYR A 259 -13.79 4.36 -16.05
N LYS A 260 -14.22 5.13 -15.06
CA LYS A 260 -15.59 5.65 -14.95
C LYS A 260 -15.62 6.95 -14.14
N ASP A 261 -16.16 8.01 -14.73
CA ASP A 261 -16.50 9.26 -14.04
C ASP A 261 -15.36 9.88 -13.20
N GLY A 262 -14.13 9.82 -13.70
CA GLY A 262 -12.94 10.36 -13.03
C GLY A 262 -12.20 9.35 -12.14
N GLY A 263 -12.78 8.18 -11.85
CA GLY A 263 -12.16 7.13 -11.07
C GLY A 263 -12.05 5.80 -11.82
N PHE A 264 -11.56 4.77 -11.14
CA PHE A 264 -11.41 3.43 -11.70
C PHE A 264 -12.11 2.38 -10.84
N LYS A 265 -12.68 1.39 -11.52
CA LYS A 265 -13.25 0.21 -10.89
C LYS A 265 -12.15 -0.82 -10.63
N HIS A 266 -12.30 -1.62 -9.58
CA HIS A 266 -11.44 -2.79 -9.38
C HIS A 266 -11.58 -3.80 -10.52
N THR A 267 -12.81 -4.20 -10.82
CA THR A 267 -13.17 -5.09 -11.96
C THR A 267 -14.24 -4.43 -12.81
N HIS A 268 -14.49 -4.96 -14.02
CA HIS A 268 -15.48 -4.40 -14.95
C HIS A 268 -16.87 -4.25 -14.33
N ASN A 269 -17.25 -5.18 -13.45
CA ASN A 269 -18.59 -5.23 -12.83
C ASN A 269 -18.65 -4.61 -11.43
N SER A 270 -17.54 -4.03 -10.92
CA SER A 270 -17.52 -3.36 -9.61
C SER A 270 -17.86 -1.88 -9.70
N TYR A 271 -18.05 -1.24 -8.55
CA TYR A 271 -18.09 0.22 -8.44
C TYR A 271 -16.70 0.82 -8.55
N VAL A 272 -16.63 2.16 -8.71
CA VAL A 272 -15.36 2.88 -8.61
C VAL A 272 -14.77 2.65 -7.23
N ASN A 273 -13.50 2.28 -7.21
CA ASN A 273 -12.77 1.86 -6.02
C ASN A 273 -11.58 2.79 -5.78
N GLN A 274 -11.36 3.18 -4.54
CA GLN A 274 -10.30 4.12 -4.18
C GLN A 274 -8.92 3.57 -4.51
N MET A 275 -8.61 2.32 -4.13
CA MET A 275 -7.33 1.68 -4.40
C MET A 275 -7.06 1.56 -5.90
N ALA A 276 -8.07 1.11 -6.68
CA ALA A 276 -7.96 1.02 -8.13
C ALA A 276 -7.67 2.37 -8.77
N THR A 277 -8.32 3.44 -8.29
CA THR A 277 -8.13 4.80 -8.81
C THR A 277 -6.73 5.33 -8.51
N GLU A 278 -6.23 5.16 -7.28
CA GLU A 278 -4.87 5.55 -6.90
C GLU A 278 -3.80 4.80 -7.71
N GLN A 279 -4.00 3.49 -7.93
CA GLN A 279 -3.06 2.69 -8.71
C GLN A 279 -3.09 3.06 -10.20
N ALA A 280 -4.27 3.29 -10.77
CA ALA A 280 -4.38 3.81 -12.13
C ALA A 280 -3.76 5.19 -12.27
N MET A 281 -3.92 6.07 -11.26
CA MET A 281 -3.32 7.40 -11.26
C MET A 281 -1.79 7.33 -11.34
N TYR A 282 -1.13 6.56 -10.47
CA TYR A 282 0.33 6.52 -10.53
C TYR A 282 0.85 5.79 -11.77
N ALA A 283 0.10 4.80 -12.30
CA ALA A 283 0.46 4.12 -13.55
C ALA A 283 0.37 5.08 -14.76
N LEU A 284 -0.72 5.85 -14.88
CA LEU A 284 -0.84 6.87 -15.91
C LEU A 284 0.18 8.01 -15.71
N THR A 285 0.54 8.32 -14.47
CA THR A 285 1.62 9.27 -14.16
C THR A 285 2.96 8.74 -14.65
N ALA A 286 3.28 7.45 -14.42
CA ALA A 286 4.49 6.81 -14.91
C ALA A 286 4.56 6.88 -16.45
N TYR A 287 3.47 6.54 -17.12
CA TYR A 287 3.35 6.64 -18.58
C TYR A 287 3.48 8.08 -19.10
N TYR A 288 2.82 9.04 -18.46
CA TYR A 288 2.89 10.46 -18.82
C TYR A 288 4.31 11.03 -18.70
N ARG A 289 5.04 10.63 -17.65
CA ARG A 289 6.43 11.00 -17.44
C ARG A 289 7.34 10.39 -18.50
N GLN A 290 7.10 9.14 -18.91
CA GLN A 290 7.77 8.49 -20.04
C GLN A 290 7.54 9.28 -21.34
N LEU A 291 6.30 9.66 -21.65
CA LEU A 291 5.99 10.47 -22.83
C LEU A 291 6.70 11.83 -22.82
N LYS A 292 7.01 12.37 -21.64
CA LYS A 292 7.70 13.67 -21.47
C LYS A 292 9.22 13.55 -21.41
N ASP A 293 9.76 12.33 -21.46
CA ASP A 293 11.19 12.06 -21.25
C ASP A 293 11.67 12.57 -19.88
N GLU A 294 10.84 12.41 -18.86
CA GLU A 294 11.13 12.72 -17.46
C GLU A 294 11.57 11.47 -16.70
N ASN A 295 12.20 11.64 -15.54
CA ASN A 295 12.55 10.52 -14.66
C ASN A 295 11.31 9.67 -14.33
N GLY A 296 11.47 8.36 -14.22
CA GLY A 296 10.40 7.42 -13.90
C GLY A 296 9.68 7.74 -12.59
N LEU A 297 8.56 7.08 -12.34
CA LEU A 297 7.69 7.33 -11.18
C LEU A 297 8.48 7.35 -9.87
N TYR A 298 9.38 6.39 -9.68
CA TYR A 298 10.17 6.21 -8.47
C TYR A 298 11.61 6.74 -8.56
N ASP A 299 12.06 7.31 -9.67
CA ASP A 299 13.31 8.08 -9.74
C ASP A 299 13.01 9.56 -9.48
N MET A 300 13.08 9.94 -8.19
CA MET A 300 12.58 11.23 -7.70
C MET A 300 13.66 12.29 -7.54
N LYS A 301 14.80 12.13 -8.21
CA LYS A 301 15.90 13.13 -8.19
C LYS A 301 15.55 14.44 -8.88
N ASP A 302 14.48 14.45 -9.65
CA ASP A 302 13.97 15.61 -10.40
C ASP A 302 12.84 16.36 -9.68
N ASN A 303 12.52 16.04 -8.44
CA ASN A 303 11.38 16.60 -7.70
C ASN A 303 11.40 18.13 -7.59
N ASN A 304 12.57 18.74 -7.47
CA ASN A 304 12.75 20.21 -7.41
C ASN A 304 12.12 20.98 -8.58
N LYS A 305 11.65 20.27 -9.64
CA LYS A 305 10.97 20.86 -10.79
C LYS A 305 9.45 20.78 -10.70
N ASN A 306 8.90 19.95 -9.81
CA ASN A 306 7.49 19.55 -9.82
C ASN A 306 6.60 20.28 -8.79
N ILE A 307 7.17 20.83 -7.71
CA ILE A 307 6.43 21.67 -6.77
C ILE A 307 6.44 23.10 -7.30
N ARG A 308 5.44 23.43 -8.09
CA ARG A 308 5.30 24.78 -8.66
C ARG A 308 4.96 25.78 -7.57
N ASN A 309 5.90 26.71 -7.31
CA ASN A 309 5.70 27.99 -6.62
C ASN A 309 5.31 27.91 -5.13
N ASN A 310 6.08 27.20 -4.31
CA ASN A 310 6.10 27.53 -2.90
C ASN A 310 7.53 27.56 -2.37
N LYS A 311 7.80 28.58 -1.58
CA LYS A 311 9.08 28.84 -0.95
C LYS A 311 9.76 27.56 -0.53
N THR A 312 10.90 27.28 -1.10
CA THR A 312 11.80 26.22 -0.70
C THR A 312 12.00 26.28 0.81
N VAL A 313 11.35 25.40 1.56
CA VAL A 313 11.71 25.22 2.96
C VAL A 313 13.00 24.43 2.94
N SER A 314 14.12 25.16 2.88
CA SER A 314 15.43 24.55 3.02
C SER A 314 15.59 24.11 4.47
N TYR A 315 15.38 22.84 4.73
CA TYR A 315 15.78 22.24 6.00
C TYR A 315 17.30 22.19 6.04
N LYS A 316 17.93 23.20 6.66
CA LYS A 316 19.33 23.10 7.05
C LYS A 316 19.43 22.00 8.09
N VAL A 317 20.05 20.89 7.74
CA VAL A 317 20.46 19.85 8.67
C VAL A 317 21.37 20.51 9.71
N LYS A 318 20.83 20.80 10.89
CA LYS A 318 21.63 21.16 12.05
C LYS A 318 22.25 19.89 12.60
N ASN A 319 23.47 19.58 12.18
CA ASN A 319 24.30 18.59 12.85
C ASN A 319 24.51 19.04 14.30
N LYS A 320 23.69 18.58 15.24
CA LYS A 320 23.99 18.63 16.66
C LYS A 320 25.09 17.62 16.95
N LYS A 321 26.35 18.05 16.92
CA LYS A 321 27.41 17.35 17.60
C LYS A 321 27.04 17.28 19.09
N THR A 322 26.77 16.08 19.56
CA THR A 322 26.60 15.80 20.99
C THR A 322 27.97 15.88 21.65
N GLU A 323 28.29 17.00 22.21
CA GLU A 323 29.46 17.10 23.11
C GLU A 323 29.17 16.31 24.38
N ARG A 324 29.79 15.14 24.50
CA ARG A 324 29.94 14.46 25.78
C ARG A 324 31.01 15.17 26.59
N GLN A 325 30.59 15.87 27.63
CA GLN A 325 31.47 16.29 28.71
C GLN A 325 32.05 15.06 29.42
N THR A 326 33.31 14.77 29.19
CA THR A 326 34.13 14.01 30.15
C THR A 326 35.13 14.96 30.72
N GLY A 327 34.91 15.33 31.99
CA GLY A 327 35.88 16.09 32.76
C GLY A 327 37.12 15.24 33.04
N LYS A 328 38.28 15.82 32.77
CA LYS A 328 39.48 15.63 33.58
C LYS A 328 40.48 16.77 33.34
N LYS A 329 40.92 17.32 34.47
CA LYS A 329 41.95 18.36 34.67
C LYS A 329 43.30 17.95 34.02
N ASN A 330 44.02 18.85 33.38
CA ASN A 330 45.24 19.46 33.90
C ASN A 330 46.11 20.16 32.84
N LYS A 331 46.53 21.39 33.23
CA LYS A 331 47.81 22.09 33.03
C LYS A 331 48.35 22.47 31.67
N LYS A 332 48.35 23.79 31.51
CA LYS A 332 49.42 24.69 31.03
C LYS A 332 50.36 24.28 29.89
N LYS A 333 50.35 25.05 28.81
CA LYS A 333 51.48 25.93 28.45
C LYS A 333 51.12 26.91 27.34
N VAL A 334 51.53 28.14 27.54
CA VAL A 334 51.50 29.32 26.70
C VAL A 334 52.45 29.15 25.52
N ILE A 335 52.13 29.72 24.35
CA ILE A 335 53.04 30.59 23.57
C ILE A 335 52.17 31.26 22.47
N GLN A 336 52.38 32.58 22.39
CA GLN A 336 51.90 33.61 21.48
C GLN A 336 52.38 33.39 20.01
N THR A 337 51.67 33.96 19.07
CA THR A 337 52.02 35.14 18.24
C THR A 337 50.94 35.31 17.18
N GLU A 338 50.26 36.40 17.18
CA GLU A 338 50.34 37.66 16.42
C GLU A 338 50.00 37.58 14.93
N GLY A 339 49.06 38.48 14.56
CA GLY A 339 49.02 39.14 13.28
C GLY A 339 47.63 39.54 12.80
N LYS A 340 47.12 40.67 13.30
CA LYS A 340 46.64 41.91 12.62
C LYS A 340 45.64 41.74 11.45
N THR A 341 44.52 42.34 11.55
CA THR A 341 43.92 43.70 11.39
C THR A 341 43.21 43.76 10.04
N GLU A 342 42.04 44.24 9.87
CA GLU A 342 41.36 45.51 10.15
C GLU A 342 39.83 45.41 9.97
N SER A 343 39.15 45.94 10.85
CA SER A 343 37.96 46.72 11.06
C SER A 343 37.43 47.52 9.85
N ILE A 344 36.12 47.68 9.81
CA ILE A 344 35.40 48.97 9.74
C ILE A 344 33.98 48.81 10.29
N THR A 345 33.72 49.68 11.21
CA THR A 345 32.52 49.98 12.00
C THR A 345 31.49 50.79 11.21
N THR A 346 30.22 50.67 11.51
CA THR A 346 29.38 51.82 11.90
C THR A 346 28.08 51.42 12.61
N LYS A 347 27.89 52.10 13.71
CA LYS A 347 26.81 52.11 14.71
C LYS A 347 25.52 52.81 14.21
N LYS A 348 24.40 52.49 14.84
CA LYS A 348 23.50 53.31 15.71
C LYS A 348 22.24 52.48 15.97
N GLU A 349 21.95 52.12 17.21
CA GLU A 349 21.23 52.76 18.33
C GLU A 349 19.92 53.45 17.85
N VAL A 350 18.72 53.27 18.45
CA VAL A 350 18.31 53.58 19.83
C VAL A 350 16.87 53.12 20.12
N GLN A 351 16.67 52.46 21.30
CA GLN A 351 15.59 52.59 22.34
C GLN A 351 14.10 52.46 21.93
N ASP A 352 13.35 51.61 22.50
CA ASP A 352 12.76 51.47 23.86
C ASP A 352 11.44 52.24 24.05
N LYS A 353 10.37 51.56 24.42
CA LYS A 353 9.47 51.81 25.56
C LYS A 353 8.14 51.03 25.52
N ASN A 354 8.07 50.18 26.53
CA ASN A 354 6.91 49.85 27.38
C ASN A 354 5.59 50.64 27.23
N LYS A 355 4.45 49.91 27.28
CA LYS A 355 3.51 49.96 28.42
C LYS A 355 2.28 49.08 28.25
N LYS A 356 2.00 48.36 29.30
CA LYS A 356 0.82 47.68 29.82
C LYS A 356 -0.51 48.42 29.61
N SER A 357 -1.61 47.63 29.49
CA SER A 357 -2.84 47.69 30.34
C SER A 357 -3.90 46.74 29.74
N LYS A 358 -4.30 45.75 30.39
CA LYS A 358 -5.37 45.34 31.30
C LYS A 358 -6.78 45.81 30.95
N ASN A 359 -7.64 44.78 30.97
CA ASN A 359 -9.05 44.66 31.44
C ASN A 359 -10.19 44.89 30.41
N ASN A 360 -11.09 43.99 30.24
CA ASN A 360 -12.14 43.43 31.04
C ASN A 360 -13.48 43.27 30.25
N ARG A 361 -14.12 42.18 30.52
CA ARG A 361 -15.60 41.91 30.66
C ARG A 361 -16.52 41.78 29.47
N LYS A 362 -17.01 40.54 29.37
CA LYS A 362 -18.42 40.08 29.33
C LYS A 362 -19.45 40.92 28.55
N ASN A 363 -20.14 40.27 27.61
CA ASN A 363 -21.57 40.08 27.78
C ASN A 363 -22.19 39.04 26.83
N LYS A 364 -23.08 38.24 27.41
CA LYS A 364 -24.04 37.33 26.79
C LYS A 364 -25.08 38.09 25.97
N LYS A 365 -25.56 37.54 24.85
CA LYS A 365 -26.97 37.58 24.50
C LYS A 365 -27.37 36.41 23.59
N LYS A 366 -28.35 35.67 24.07
CA LYS A 366 -29.18 34.70 23.38
C LYS A 366 -30.16 35.44 22.45
N ILE A 367 -30.46 34.90 21.27
CA ILE A 367 -31.75 35.03 20.64
C ILE A 367 -32.06 33.74 19.83
N ASN A 368 -33.26 33.22 20.09
CA ASN A 368 -34.00 32.13 19.43
C ASN A 368 -34.59 32.54 18.09
N GLY A 369 -34.90 31.54 17.25
CA GLY A 369 -35.90 31.65 16.17
C GLY A 369 -35.74 30.59 15.11
N LYS A 370 -36.36 29.49 15.23
CA LYS A 370 -37.53 28.86 14.57
C LYS A 370 -37.43 28.62 13.06
N SER A 371 -37.39 27.33 12.71
CA SER A 371 -38.34 26.53 11.90
C SER A 371 -38.53 26.86 10.42
N GLY A 372 -38.41 25.83 9.60
CA GLY A 372 -38.95 25.71 8.24
C GLY A 372 -38.74 24.28 7.73
N GLU A 373 -39.73 23.42 8.00
CA GLU A 373 -39.95 22.14 7.33
C GLU A 373 -40.24 22.36 5.84
N THR A 374 -39.70 21.50 4.99
CA THR A 374 -40.39 21.16 3.74
C THR A 374 -40.12 19.70 3.39
N THR A 375 -41.15 18.93 3.59
CA THR A 375 -41.39 17.57 3.14
C THR A 375 -41.64 17.57 1.62
N ILE A 376 -41.01 16.64 0.90
CA ILE A 376 -41.57 16.10 -0.35
C ILE A 376 -41.38 14.60 -0.37
N SER A 377 -42.51 13.96 -0.52
CA SER A 377 -42.80 12.52 -0.55
C SER A 377 -42.50 11.87 -1.91
N THR A 378 -42.24 10.56 -1.84
CA THR A 378 -42.75 9.40 -2.61
C THR A 378 -42.26 9.27 -4.05
N GLU A 379 -41.99 8.11 -4.55
CA GLU A 379 -42.84 6.90 -4.75
C GLU A 379 -42.03 5.65 -5.01
N GLU A 380 -42.54 4.53 -4.51
CA GLU A 380 -42.13 3.15 -4.79
C GLU A 380 -42.59 2.73 -6.20
N THR A 381 -41.81 1.86 -6.83
CA THR A 381 -42.40 0.86 -7.72
C THR A 381 -41.59 -0.44 -7.62
N SER A 382 -42.30 -1.44 -7.13
CA SER A 382 -41.96 -2.86 -7.11
C SER A 382 -42.22 -3.52 -8.46
N GLU A 383 -41.32 -4.38 -8.93
CA GLU A 383 -41.74 -5.46 -9.83
C GLU A 383 -41.05 -6.79 -9.50
N ASN A 384 -41.93 -7.77 -9.27
CA ASN A 384 -41.69 -9.19 -9.08
C ASN A 384 -41.39 -9.88 -10.42
N ILE A 385 -40.43 -10.83 -10.44
CA ILE A 385 -40.51 -11.98 -11.38
C ILE A 385 -39.94 -13.23 -10.68
N VAL A 386 -40.82 -14.10 -10.28
CA VAL A 386 -41.12 -15.51 -10.58
C VAL A 386 -39.97 -16.52 -10.51
N ARG A 387 -40.15 -17.46 -9.58
CA ARG A 387 -39.46 -18.75 -9.40
C ARG A 387 -39.86 -19.72 -10.53
N ASP A 388 -38.90 -20.54 -10.92
CA ASP A 388 -39.27 -21.91 -11.40
C ASP A 388 -38.36 -22.96 -10.77
N THR A 389 -39.02 -24.01 -10.30
CA THR A 389 -38.48 -25.17 -9.59
C THR A 389 -38.53 -26.39 -10.50
N THR A 390 -37.45 -27.16 -10.57
CA THR A 390 -37.58 -28.59 -10.83
C THR A 390 -36.55 -29.40 -10.03
N LYS A 391 -37.09 -30.35 -9.30
CA LYS A 391 -36.42 -31.43 -8.55
C LYS A 391 -35.99 -32.53 -9.56
N ASP A 392 -34.85 -33.17 -9.30
CA ASP A 392 -34.84 -34.62 -9.45
C ASP A 392 -33.85 -35.29 -8.48
N ASN A 393 -34.36 -36.40 -7.91
CA ASN A 393 -33.70 -37.24 -6.90
C ASN A 393 -33.02 -38.42 -7.61
N THR A 394 -31.84 -38.81 -7.19
CA THR A 394 -31.46 -40.24 -7.11
C THR A 394 -30.34 -40.49 -6.10
N GLU A 395 -30.67 -41.24 -5.06
CA GLU A 395 -29.74 -41.81 -4.07
C GLU A 395 -28.93 -42.98 -4.66
N LYS A 396 -27.63 -43.04 -4.29
CA LYS A 396 -26.92 -44.32 -4.18
C LYS A 396 -25.90 -44.28 -3.05
N LYS A 397 -26.13 -45.12 -2.05
CA LYS A 397 -25.24 -45.48 -0.94
C LYS A 397 -24.01 -46.23 -1.42
N ILE A 398 -22.82 -45.87 -0.97
CA ILE A 398 -21.66 -46.78 -0.86
C ILE A 398 -20.89 -46.45 0.44
N ALA A 399 -20.49 -47.51 1.14
CA ALA A 399 -20.05 -47.60 2.54
C ALA A 399 -18.67 -47.02 2.81
N GLU A 400 -18.53 -46.54 4.04
CA GLU A 400 -17.36 -45.96 4.72
C GLU A 400 -16.25 -46.97 5.05
N LYS A 401 -15.01 -46.46 5.03
CA LYS A 401 -13.95 -46.89 5.93
C LYS A 401 -13.26 -45.67 6.54
N SER A 402 -13.40 -45.55 7.84
CA SER A 402 -13.01 -44.43 8.70
C SER A 402 -11.48 -44.37 8.91
N ASN A 403 -10.93 -43.17 8.85
CA ASN A 403 -9.58 -42.85 9.33
C ASN A 403 -9.59 -41.62 10.25
N THR A 404 -10.15 -41.82 11.45
CA THR A 404 -10.49 -40.75 12.41
C THR A 404 -9.31 -40.28 13.29
N GLY A 405 -8.16 -40.92 13.21
CA GLY A 405 -7.06 -40.66 14.18
C GLY A 405 -6.18 -39.44 13.91
N LYS A 406 -6.12 -38.93 12.70
CA LYS A 406 -5.22 -37.78 12.35
C LYS A 406 -5.86 -36.42 12.44
N ILE A 407 -7.19 -36.36 12.51
CA ILE A 407 -7.97 -35.10 12.53
C ILE A 407 -7.97 -34.46 13.92
N PHE A 408 -7.91 -35.24 15.01
CA PHE A 408 -7.91 -34.72 16.38
C PHE A 408 -6.65 -33.94 16.77
N VAL A 409 -5.49 -34.22 16.20
CA VAL A 409 -4.24 -33.51 16.51
C VAL A 409 -4.21 -32.10 15.90
N MET A 410 -4.86 -31.88 14.75
CA MET A 410 -4.94 -30.55 14.13
C MET A 410 -5.90 -29.61 14.87
N PHE A 411 -6.98 -30.12 15.45
CA PHE A 411 -7.92 -29.31 16.22
C PHE A 411 -7.36 -28.77 17.55
N GLY A 412 -6.49 -29.52 18.20
CA GLY A 412 -5.81 -29.07 19.43
C GLY A 412 -4.86 -27.88 19.19
N LEU A 413 -4.14 -27.87 18.07
CA LEU A 413 -3.25 -26.76 17.69
C LEU A 413 -4.03 -25.50 17.28
N PHE A 414 -5.19 -25.65 16.67
CA PHE A 414 -6.04 -24.51 16.29
C PHE A 414 -6.69 -23.81 17.49
N ALA A 415 -7.15 -24.57 18.48
CA ALA A 415 -7.69 -24.01 19.72
C ALA A 415 -6.64 -23.26 20.54
N THR A 416 -5.38 -23.71 20.54
CA THR A 416 -4.28 -23.02 21.23
C THR A 416 -3.87 -21.73 20.53
N LEU A 417 -3.89 -21.68 19.19
CA LEU A 417 -3.62 -20.46 18.42
C LEU A 417 -4.73 -19.41 18.57
N LEU A 418 -5.99 -19.83 18.64
CA LEU A 418 -7.12 -18.94 18.96
C LEU A 418 -7.02 -18.40 20.40
N GLY A 419 -6.59 -19.21 21.36
CA GLY A 419 -6.36 -18.78 22.74
C GLY A 419 -5.25 -17.75 22.87
N ILE A 420 -4.16 -17.91 22.12
CA ILE A 420 -3.04 -16.96 22.08
C ILE A 420 -3.46 -15.67 21.37
N GLY A 421 -4.21 -15.76 20.28
CA GLY A 421 -4.79 -14.60 19.59
C GLY A 421 -5.71 -13.80 20.51
N PHE A 422 -6.57 -14.48 21.26
CA PHE A 422 -7.49 -13.87 22.23
C PHE A 422 -6.74 -13.21 23.41
N TYR A 423 -5.66 -13.83 23.90
CA TYR A 423 -4.81 -13.25 24.94
C TYR A 423 -4.09 -11.98 24.48
N LEU A 424 -3.60 -11.96 23.24
CA LEU A 424 -2.91 -10.80 22.64
C LEU A 424 -3.90 -9.65 22.36
N LEU A 425 -5.14 -9.94 21.95
CA LEU A 425 -6.20 -8.95 21.75
C LEU A 425 -6.65 -8.29 23.06
N LYS A 426 -6.68 -9.06 24.18
CA LYS A 426 -7.04 -8.53 25.50
C LYS A 426 -5.99 -7.54 26.06
N LYS A 427 -4.76 -7.59 25.57
CA LYS A 427 -3.65 -6.76 26.03
C LYS A 427 -3.51 -5.43 25.26
N ASN A 428 -4.14 -5.30 24.08
CA ASN A 428 -4.03 -4.12 23.23
C ASN A 428 -5.41 -3.57 22.82
N LYS A 429 -6.00 -2.73 23.68
CA LYS A 429 -7.35 -2.17 23.53
C LYS A 429 -7.56 -1.13 22.41
N LYS A 430 -6.65 -0.94 21.46
CA LYS A 430 -6.71 0.16 20.47
C LYS A 430 -6.59 -0.23 19.00
N LEU A 431 -6.78 -1.50 18.64
CA LEU A 431 -6.73 -1.91 17.24
C LEU A 431 -7.97 -2.74 16.88
N LEU A 432 -9.07 -2.05 16.62
CA LEU A 432 -10.23 -2.63 15.95
C LEU A 432 -10.60 -1.80 14.73
N SER A 433 -9.77 -1.83 13.70
CA SER A 433 -10.26 -1.72 12.33
C SER A 433 -10.26 -3.13 11.76
N LEU A 434 -11.41 -3.56 11.32
CA LEU A 434 -11.79 -4.83 10.70
C LEU A 434 -10.60 -5.70 10.22
N PHE A 435 -10.01 -6.47 11.12
CA PHE A 435 -9.03 -7.49 10.76
C PHE A 435 -9.59 -8.86 11.06
N LEU A 436 -10.03 -9.50 9.99
CA LEU A 436 -10.12 -10.95 9.99
C LEU A 436 -8.69 -11.49 9.96
N VAL A 437 -8.04 -11.61 11.12
CA VAL A 437 -6.69 -12.20 11.20
C VAL A 437 -6.85 -13.70 11.20
N ILE A 438 -6.71 -14.30 10.02
CA ILE A 438 -6.42 -15.72 9.90
C ILE A 438 -4.91 -15.85 9.76
N SER A 439 -4.22 -16.19 10.85
CA SER A 439 -2.83 -16.61 10.81
C SER A 439 -2.78 -18.05 10.31
N VAL A 440 -2.48 -18.23 9.03
CA VAL A 440 -2.18 -19.56 8.49
C VAL A 440 -0.70 -19.63 8.20
N LEU A 441 0.02 -20.32 9.07
CA LEU A 441 1.36 -20.86 8.77
C LEU A 441 1.18 -22.36 8.52
N PHE A 442 1.19 -22.75 7.25
CA PHE A 442 1.73 -24.06 6.88
C PHE A 442 2.04 -24.11 5.38
N SER A 443 3.29 -24.35 5.07
CA SER A 443 3.81 -24.68 3.76
C SER A 443 3.41 -26.11 3.36
N GLY A 444 3.00 -26.27 2.12
CA GLY A 444 2.79 -27.60 1.54
C GLY A 444 2.70 -27.53 0.02
N CYS A 445 3.76 -27.97 -0.61
CA CYS A 445 3.90 -28.12 -2.06
C CYS A 445 3.02 -29.24 -2.62
N GLY A 446 2.52 -29.09 -3.85
CA GLY A 446 2.20 -30.23 -4.68
C GLY A 446 0.98 -30.07 -5.60
N LYS A 447 1.19 -30.13 -6.90
CA LYS A 447 0.21 -30.29 -7.96
C LYS A 447 -0.52 -31.65 -7.87
N SER A 448 -1.83 -31.66 -8.01
CA SER A 448 -2.52 -32.73 -8.75
C SER A 448 -3.98 -32.39 -9.02
N THR A 449 -4.38 -32.44 -10.28
CA THR A 449 -5.73 -32.44 -10.77
C THR A 449 -6.43 -33.77 -10.44
N ASN A 450 -7.08 -33.83 -9.28
CA ASN A 450 -8.10 -34.84 -8.99
C ASN A 450 -9.11 -34.23 -8.02
N ASN A 451 -10.27 -33.83 -8.53
CA ASN A 451 -11.40 -33.22 -7.82
C ASN A 451 -12.14 -34.20 -6.88
N LYS A 452 -11.43 -35.10 -6.18
CA LYS A 452 -12.07 -36.00 -5.22
C LYS A 452 -11.76 -35.52 -3.81
N ALA A 453 -12.82 -35.24 -3.03
CA ALA A 453 -12.69 -34.88 -1.63
C ALA A 453 -11.92 -35.97 -0.86
N VAL A 454 -10.94 -35.57 -0.07
CA VAL A 454 -10.13 -36.45 0.77
C VAL A 454 -10.63 -36.48 2.23
N GLY A 455 -11.56 -35.62 2.57
CA GLY A 455 -12.16 -35.52 3.89
C GLY A 455 -13.18 -34.38 3.96
N LYS A 456 -13.65 -34.09 5.17
CA LYS A 456 -14.55 -32.97 5.48
C LYS A 456 -14.05 -32.21 6.69
N CYS A 457 -14.30 -30.90 6.75
CA CYS A 457 -14.12 -30.09 7.94
C CYS A 457 -15.36 -29.24 8.19
N THR A 458 -15.41 -28.61 9.36
CA THR A 458 -16.49 -27.68 9.70
C THR A 458 -15.94 -26.25 9.66
N ILE A 459 -16.66 -25.36 9.02
CA ILE A 459 -16.36 -23.92 8.99
C ILE A 459 -17.46 -23.12 9.68
N LEU A 460 -17.07 -22.11 10.44
CA LEU A 460 -17.91 -21.06 11.03
C LEU A 460 -17.13 -19.75 10.94
N ILE A 461 -17.76 -18.68 10.50
CA ILE A 461 -17.15 -17.34 10.50
C ILE A 461 -18.06 -16.42 11.29
N GLU A 462 -17.52 -15.84 12.35
CA GLU A 462 -18.25 -14.93 13.22
C GLU A 462 -17.46 -13.65 13.50
N CYS A 463 -18.17 -12.59 13.78
CA CYS A 463 -17.66 -11.27 14.17
C CYS A 463 -18.31 -10.79 15.49
N SER A 464 -18.74 -11.71 16.35
CA SER A 464 -19.44 -11.39 17.61
C SER A 464 -18.66 -10.48 18.55
N THR A 465 -17.31 -10.51 18.50
CA THR A 465 -16.44 -9.61 19.27
C THR A 465 -16.57 -8.13 18.89
N ILE A 466 -17.18 -7.82 17.74
CA ILE A 466 -17.50 -6.43 17.34
C ILE A 466 -18.53 -5.83 18.32
N PHE A 467 -19.45 -6.62 18.85
CA PHE A 467 -20.48 -6.14 19.78
C PHE A 467 -19.93 -5.65 21.12
N ASP A 468 -18.77 -6.17 21.55
CA ASP A 468 -18.08 -5.73 22.76
C ASP A 468 -17.36 -4.38 22.57
N ASN A 469 -17.18 -3.97 21.30
CA ASN A 469 -16.39 -2.82 20.89
C ASN A 469 -17.14 -1.89 19.92
N LYS A 470 -18.46 -1.85 19.95
CA LYS A 470 -19.30 -1.05 19.04
C LYS A 470 -18.92 0.43 18.97
N LYS A 471 -18.42 0.99 20.06
CA LYS A 471 -17.98 2.40 20.11
C LYS A 471 -16.77 2.70 19.21
N ASP A 472 -16.01 1.66 18.82
CA ASP A 472 -14.82 1.75 17.99
C ASP A 472 -15.12 1.34 16.52
N LEU A 473 -16.38 0.98 16.22
CA LEU A 473 -16.86 0.61 14.89
C LEU A 473 -17.18 1.87 14.09
N ASP A 474 -16.68 1.92 12.84
CA ASP A 474 -17.06 2.98 11.91
C ASP A 474 -18.55 2.88 11.58
N LYS A 475 -19.28 3.98 11.74
CA LYS A 475 -20.73 4.05 11.45
C LYS A 475 -21.06 3.67 10.00
N ALA A 476 -20.13 3.90 9.06
CA ALA A 476 -20.32 3.55 7.66
C ALA A 476 -20.41 2.04 7.40
N VAL A 477 -19.91 1.21 8.33
CA VAL A 477 -19.93 -0.25 8.21
C VAL A 477 -20.85 -0.94 9.23
N GLU A 478 -21.46 -0.18 10.14
CA GLU A 478 -22.31 -0.73 11.21
C GLU A 478 -23.50 -1.53 10.64
N ASP A 479 -24.10 -1.05 9.54
CA ASP A 479 -25.24 -1.70 8.89
C ASP A 479 -24.88 -3.00 8.17
N TYR A 480 -23.60 -3.25 7.90
CA TYR A 480 -23.13 -4.48 7.27
C TYR A 480 -22.74 -5.57 8.26
N VAL A 481 -22.73 -5.28 9.57
CA VAL A 481 -22.43 -6.27 10.60
C VAL A 481 -23.70 -7.10 10.87
N PRO A 482 -23.66 -8.44 10.69
CA PRO A 482 -24.80 -9.30 10.96
C PRO A 482 -25.28 -9.14 12.41
N LYS A 483 -26.60 -9.01 12.63
CA LYS A 483 -27.18 -8.77 13.95
C LYS A 483 -26.87 -9.88 14.96
N ASP A 484 -26.65 -11.10 14.48
CA ASP A 484 -26.26 -12.29 15.27
C ASP A 484 -24.74 -12.47 15.33
N GLY A 485 -23.97 -11.59 14.70
CA GLY A 485 -22.51 -11.68 14.63
C GLY A 485 -21.99 -12.83 13.78
N VAL A 486 -22.83 -13.50 12.97
CA VAL A 486 -22.45 -14.66 12.18
C VAL A 486 -22.38 -14.29 10.70
N ILE A 487 -21.17 -14.24 10.14
CA ILE A 487 -20.93 -13.98 8.72
C ILE A 487 -21.21 -15.23 7.88
N LEU A 488 -20.75 -16.39 8.33
CA LEU A 488 -21.03 -17.68 7.70
C LEU A 488 -21.42 -18.69 8.78
N LYS A 489 -22.64 -19.24 8.67
CA LYS A 489 -23.15 -20.23 9.62
C LYS A 489 -22.31 -21.50 9.59
N LYS A 490 -22.25 -22.17 10.75
CA LYS A 490 -21.55 -23.44 10.89
C LYS A 490 -22.03 -24.45 9.86
N GLN A 491 -21.12 -24.90 9.00
CA GLN A 491 -21.41 -25.88 7.98
C GLN A 491 -20.22 -26.83 7.75
N GLU A 492 -20.54 -28.04 7.29
CA GLU A 492 -19.56 -29.03 6.90
C GLU A 492 -19.15 -28.79 5.44
N VAL A 493 -17.84 -28.80 5.15
CA VAL A 493 -17.29 -28.54 3.81
C VAL A 493 -16.27 -29.61 3.42
N ASP A 494 -16.18 -29.88 2.14
CA ASP A 494 -15.25 -30.88 1.61
C ASP A 494 -13.81 -30.36 1.65
N LEU A 495 -12.90 -31.24 2.02
CA LEU A 495 -11.46 -31.05 1.94
C LEU A 495 -10.94 -31.74 0.68
N TYR A 496 -10.18 -31.02 -0.11
CA TYR A 496 -9.44 -31.60 -1.24
C TYR A 496 -7.98 -31.76 -0.88
N LYS A 497 -7.31 -32.66 -1.58
CA LYS A 497 -5.88 -32.87 -1.39
C LYS A 497 -5.16 -31.53 -1.65
N ASP A 498 -4.30 -31.13 -0.74
CA ASP A 498 -3.50 -29.90 -0.77
C ASP A 498 -4.29 -28.59 -0.47
N ASP A 499 -5.59 -28.67 -0.06
CA ASP A 499 -6.31 -27.50 0.44
C ASP A 499 -5.61 -26.88 1.66
N SER A 500 -5.30 -25.61 1.59
CA SER A 500 -5.02 -24.78 2.75
C SER A 500 -6.33 -24.29 3.39
N VAL A 501 -6.27 -23.81 4.63
CA VAL A 501 -7.43 -23.15 5.27
C VAL A 501 -7.91 -21.96 4.45
N TYR A 502 -6.98 -21.24 3.81
CA TYR A 502 -7.29 -20.13 2.92
C TYR A 502 -8.08 -20.58 1.68
N ASP A 503 -7.70 -21.70 1.05
CA ASP A 503 -8.41 -22.23 -0.12
C ASP A 503 -9.84 -22.64 0.22
N ILE A 504 -10.02 -23.28 1.38
CA ILE A 504 -11.34 -23.65 1.89
C ILE A 504 -12.18 -22.41 2.14
N LEU A 505 -11.61 -21.41 2.83
CA LEU A 505 -12.28 -20.17 3.16
C LEU A 505 -12.72 -19.43 1.89
N LYS A 506 -11.80 -19.24 0.95
CA LYS A 506 -12.05 -18.58 -0.34
C LYS A 506 -13.15 -19.29 -1.13
N ARG A 507 -13.11 -20.62 -1.18
CA ARG A 507 -14.12 -21.43 -1.86
C ARG A 507 -15.50 -21.29 -1.22
N GLU A 508 -15.60 -21.40 0.09
CA GLU A 508 -16.89 -21.37 0.80
C GLU A 508 -17.48 -19.96 0.88
N LEU A 509 -16.67 -18.92 1.01
CA LEU A 509 -17.15 -17.54 0.95
C LEU A 509 -17.68 -17.20 -0.45
N LYS A 510 -16.95 -17.60 -1.53
CA LYS A 510 -17.41 -17.43 -2.90
C LYS A 510 -18.75 -18.17 -3.16
N LYS A 511 -18.90 -19.41 -2.67
CA LYS A 511 -20.12 -20.21 -2.79
C LYS A 511 -21.33 -19.57 -2.07
N ASN A 512 -21.08 -18.82 -1.01
CA ASN A 512 -22.10 -18.11 -0.23
C ASN A 512 -22.25 -16.62 -0.63
N ASN A 513 -21.64 -16.18 -1.76
CA ASN A 513 -21.64 -14.80 -2.26
C ASN A 513 -21.12 -13.78 -1.23
N ILE A 514 -20.16 -14.18 -0.39
CA ILE A 514 -19.50 -13.31 0.57
C ILE A 514 -18.17 -12.89 -0.04
N LEU A 515 -17.95 -11.58 -0.15
CA LEU A 515 -16.71 -11.01 -0.64
C LEU A 515 -15.61 -11.18 0.42
N MET A 516 -14.45 -11.69 -0.01
CA MET A 516 -13.25 -11.78 0.80
C MET A 516 -12.16 -10.93 0.16
N GLU A 517 -11.73 -9.90 0.83
CA GLU A 517 -10.57 -9.10 0.44
C GLU A 517 -9.38 -9.56 1.29
N ALA A 518 -8.32 -9.99 0.63
CA ALA A 518 -7.04 -10.27 1.27
C ALA A 518 -6.15 -9.03 1.09
N SER A 519 -5.87 -8.34 2.18
CA SER A 519 -4.96 -7.17 2.20
C SER A 519 -3.51 -7.59 2.40
#